data_16a458019dd947b6b18413fafbf52219
#
_entry.id   16a458019dd947b6b18413fafbf52219
#
_cell.length_a   1.000
_cell.length_b   1.000
_cell.length_c   1.000
_cell.angle_alpha   90.00
_cell.angle_beta   90.00
_cell.angle_gamma   90.00
#
_symmetry.space_group_name_H-M   'P 1'
#
loop_
_entity.id
_entity.type
_entity.pdbx_description
1 polymer ?
#
loop_
_entity_poly.entity_id
_entity_poly.type
_entity_poly.pdbx_seq_one_letter_code
_entity_poly.pdbx_strand_id
1 'polypeptide(L)'
;MSDRALGGRYVIQDKIGTGGMAVGYRGLDQVLGRTVAVKTMLPQFAGDSSFAARFKQEAQAAAALQSPYIVSVYDWGQDNNTYYIVMEFLRGTDLKSGIRKHGALDCKKVAQIGSQIAQALSVAHRHDIIHRDIKPQNIMVQPDGNIKVMDFGIARAKNSHLTTDNSVLGTAHYVSPEQTQGKELGPTTDIYSLGIVMYEAATGSVPFDGDDAISVALKQVNEQPMPPSQRNPQVDASLESIILKCMQKDPNDRFQTADELAHVLRDYLAGRLRAVNSATAGENVTSPIPVATTRQATGTLPVAGNATDLPPMISPASRSKPQTATEKARQDAERQRKRHRRNMVA
;
A
#
# COMPACT_ATOMS: atom_id res chain seq x y z
N MET A 1 39.90 -14.26 8.52
CA MET A 1 38.50 -14.57 8.89
C MET A 1 38.14 -15.80 8.08
N SER A 2 37.79 -16.91 8.71
CA SER A 2 37.47 -18.14 7.98
C SER A 2 36.29 -17.91 7.07
N ASP A 3 36.42 -18.24 5.79
CA ASP A 3 35.36 -18.16 4.76
C ASP A 3 34.22 -19.09 5.16
N ARG A 4 33.32 -18.58 6.01
CA ARG A 4 32.13 -19.32 6.42
C ARG A 4 31.12 -19.31 5.27
N ALA A 5 30.93 -20.47 4.66
CA ALA A 5 29.93 -20.68 3.65
C ALA A 5 28.60 -21.09 4.32
N LEU A 6 27.58 -20.28 4.23
CA LEU A 6 26.21 -20.64 4.68
C LEU A 6 25.66 -21.75 3.78
N GLY A 7 25.13 -22.80 4.42
CA GLY A 7 24.65 -23.99 3.73
C GLY A 7 25.68 -24.67 2.83
N GLY A 8 26.99 -24.48 3.10
CA GLY A 8 28.08 -25.00 2.27
C GLY A 8 28.17 -24.38 0.87
N ARG A 9 27.38 -23.34 0.56
CA ARG A 9 27.28 -22.78 -0.77
C ARG A 9 27.55 -21.27 -0.85
N TYR A 10 27.10 -20.49 0.12
CA TYR A 10 27.13 -19.02 0.04
C TYR A 10 28.23 -18.46 0.93
N VAL A 11 29.36 -18.06 0.33
CA VAL A 11 30.48 -17.42 1.05
C VAL A 11 30.13 -15.98 1.34
N ILE A 12 30.11 -15.62 2.63
CA ILE A 12 29.88 -14.24 3.07
C ILE A 12 31.14 -13.43 2.85
N GLN A 13 30.99 -12.27 2.22
CA GLN A 13 32.09 -11.32 1.94
C GLN A 13 31.95 -10.08 2.83
N ASP A 14 31.27 -9.03 2.34
CA ASP A 14 31.17 -7.75 3.03
C ASP A 14 29.77 -7.54 3.60
N LYS A 15 29.70 -6.88 4.76
CA LYS A 15 28.44 -6.39 5.31
C LYS A 15 27.97 -5.17 4.52
N ILE A 16 26.74 -5.21 4.02
CA ILE A 16 26.14 -4.13 3.23
C ILE A 16 25.08 -3.32 3.99
N GLY A 17 24.54 -3.85 5.09
CA GLY A 17 23.56 -3.14 5.89
C GLY A 17 23.12 -3.89 7.12
N THR A 18 22.47 -3.17 8.06
CA THR A 18 21.83 -3.76 9.24
C THR A 18 20.42 -3.17 9.37
N GLY A 19 19.44 -4.05 9.43
CA GLY A 19 18.05 -3.69 9.76
C GLY A 19 17.69 -4.13 11.18
N GLY A 20 16.46 -3.87 11.60
CA GLY A 20 15.98 -4.20 12.94
C GLY A 20 16.00 -5.70 13.29
N MET A 21 15.85 -6.60 12.30
CA MET A 21 15.76 -8.05 12.53
C MET A 21 16.83 -8.85 11.80
N ALA A 22 17.57 -8.24 10.86
CA ALA A 22 18.49 -8.93 9.98
C ALA A 22 19.70 -8.08 9.60
N VAL A 23 20.76 -8.75 9.20
CA VAL A 23 21.97 -8.14 8.62
C VAL A 23 22.07 -8.57 7.16
N GLY A 24 22.31 -7.62 6.27
CA GLY A 24 22.59 -7.86 4.86
C GLY A 24 24.10 -7.95 4.58
N TYR A 25 24.46 -8.91 3.75
CA TYR A 25 25.83 -9.14 3.30
C TYR A 25 25.90 -9.26 1.79
N ARG A 26 27.01 -8.84 1.20
CA ARG A 26 27.42 -9.32 -0.11
C ARG A 26 28.01 -10.70 0.06
N GLY A 27 27.69 -11.62 -0.84
CA GLY A 27 28.25 -12.97 -0.84
C GLY A 27 28.48 -13.50 -2.24
N LEU A 28 29.11 -14.67 -2.30
CA LEU A 28 29.37 -15.42 -3.51
C LEU A 28 28.63 -16.76 -3.45
N ASP A 29 27.77 -17.02 -4.42
CA ASP A 29 27.24 -18.35 -4.71
C ASP A 29 28.34 -19.16 -5.42
N GLN A 30 29.03 -20.04 -4.69
CA GLN A 30 30.16 -20.81 -5.21
C GLN A 30 29.76 -21.81 -6.31
N VAL A 31 28.52 -22.27 -6.29
CA VAL A 31 28.00 -23.24 -7.28
C VAL A 31 27.76 -22.59 -8.63
N LEU A 32 27.17 -21.37 -8.63
CA LEU A 32 26.85 -20.64 -9.86
C LEU A 32 27.86 -19.55 -10.22
N GLY A 33 28.87 -19.30 -9.38
CA GLY A 33 29.93 -18.31 -9.60
C GLY A 33 29.40 -16.87 -9.68
N ARG A 34 28.30 -16.54 -8.97
CA ARG A 34 27.67 -15.22 -9.04
C ARG A 34 27.65 -14.50 -7.70
N THR A 35 27.73 -13.16 -7.76
CA THR A 35 27.53 -12.32 -6.57
C THR A 35 26.05 -12.33 -6.18
N VAL A 36 25.77 -12.46 -4.88
CA VAL A 36 24.43 -12.48 -4.29
C VAL A 36 24.36 -11.53 -3.09
N ALA A 37 23.17 -11.08 -2.73
CA ALA A 37 22.90 -10.50 -1.43
C ALA A 37 22.39 -11.60 -0.49
N VAL A 38 22.89 -11.61 0.74
CA VAL A 38 22.50 -12.59 1.76
C VAL A 38 21.97 -11.82 2.98
N LYS A 39 20.70 -11.99 3.29
CA LYS A 39 20.04 -11.41 4.48
C LYS A 39 20.02 -12.48 5.56
N THR A 40 20.75 -12.28 6.66
CA THR A 40 20.79 -13.22 7.79
C THR A 40 19.98 -12.66 8.97
N MET A 41 19.21 -13.52 9.62
CA MET A 41 18.49 -13.15 10.85
C MET A 41 19.49 -12.84 11.97
N LEU A 42 19.20 -11.80 12.76
CA LEU A 42 20.01 -11.46 13.93
C LEU A 42 19.91 -12.57 14.99
N PRO A 43 21.02 -12.90 15.71
CA PRO A 43 21.09 -14.01 16.68
C PRO A 43 20.02 -13.93 17.79
N GLN A 44 19.66 -12.73 18.23
CA GLN A 44 18.64 -12.52 19.27
C GLN A 44 17.25 -13.00 18.89
N PHE A 45 16.96 -13.13 17.58
CA PHE A 45 15.67 -13.61 17.07
C PHE A 45 15.71 -15.09 16.64
N ALA A 46 16.90 -15.71 16.60
CA ALA A 46 17.07 -17.09 16.12
C ALA A 46 16.35 -18.14 16.99
N GLY A 47 16.15 -17.83 18.29
CA GLY A 47 15.43 -18.70 19.23
C GLY A 47 13.90 -18.53 19.22
N ASP A 48 13.38 -17.53 18.55
CA ASP A 48 11.93 -17.26 18.47
C ASP A 48 11.34 -17.85 17.18
N SER A 49 10.59 -18.95 17.34
CA SER A 49 9.96 -19.65 16.22
C SER A 49 9.00 -18.77 15.43
N SER A 50 8.41 -17.75 16.05
CA SER A 50 7.50 -16.80 15.37
C SER A 50 8.23 -15.88 14.42
N PHE A 51 9.45 -15.44 14.78
CA PHE A 51 10.32 -14.68 13.89
C PHE A 51 10.88 -15.53 12.75
N ALA A 52 11.28 -16.75 13.03
CA ALA A 52 11.75 -17.69 12.00
C ALA A 52 10.66 -18.01 10.97
N ALA A 53 9.43 -18.26 11.42
CA ALA A 53 8.28 -18.50 10.54
C ALA A 53 7.98 -17.29 9.66
N ARG A 54 8.01 -16.07 10.21
CA ARG A 54 7.79 -14.83 9.46
C ARG A 54 8.90 -14.58 8.43
N PHE A 55 10.15 -14.78 8.81
CA PHE A 55 11.31 -14.64 7.93
C PHE A 55 11.23 -15.61 6.73
N LYS A 56 10.81 -16.86 6.98
CA LYS A 56 10.56 -17.86 5.94
C LYS A 56 9.38 -17.44 5.03
N GLN A 57 8.29 -16.97 5.61
CA GLN A 57 7.12 -16.53 4.86
C GLN A 57 7.43 -15.34 3.94
N GLU A 58 8.24 -14.38 4.40
CA GLU A 58 8.75 -13.27 3.58
C GLU A 58 9.53 -13.77 2.37
N ALA A 59 10.46 -14.71 2.60
CA ALA A 59 11.23 -15.32 1.52
C ALA A 59 10.36 -16.06 0.51
N GLN A 60 9.40 -16.86 0.98
CA GLN A 60 8.50 -17.64 0.11
C GLN A 60 7.60 -16.75 -0.73
N ALA A 61 7.05 -15.69 -0.14
CA ALA A 61 6.21 -14.75 -0.85
C ALA A 61 6.99 -13.97 -1.92
N ALA A 62 8.18 -13.45 -1.56
CA ALA A 62 9.02 -12.74 -2.53
C ALA A 62 9.52 -13.67 -3.65
N ALA A 63 9.81 -14.95 -3.36
CA ALA A 63 10.22 -15.94 -4.36
C ALA A 63 9.14 -16.28 -5.38
N ALA A 64 7.86 -16.10 -5.03
CA ALA A 64 6.73 -16.31 -5.96
C ALA A 64 6.55 -15.15 -6.97
N LEU A 65 7.19 -13.99 -6.73
CA LEU A 65 7.00 -12.79 -7.54
C LEU A 65 8.08 -12.68 -8.62
N GLN A 66 7.65 -12.57 -9.87
CA GLN A 66 8.52 -12.35 -11.03
C GLN A 66 8.21 -11.00 -11.67
N SER A 67 9.12 -10.04 -11.51
CA SER A 67 9.02 -8.71 -12.10
C SER A 67 10.41 -8.09 -12.27
N PRO A 68 10.64 -7.31 -13.34
CA PRO A 68 11.88 -6.55 -13.48
C PRO A 68 12.05 -5.51 -12.37
N TYR A 69 10.97 -5.14 -11.68
CA TYR A 69 10.93 -4.13 -10.62
C TYR A 69 10.82 -4.71 -9.21
N ILE A 70 11.00 -6.02 -9.04
CA ILE A 70 11.06 -6.70 -7.73
C ILE A 70 12.41 -7.38 -7.61
N VAL A 71 13.02 -7.33 -6.42
CA VAL A 71 14.23 -8.10 -6.15
C VAL A 71 13.95 -9.59 -6.26
N SER A 72 14.79 -10.33 -6.99
CA SER A 72 14.64 -11.77 -7.13
C SER A 72 15.18 -12.49 -5.91
N VAL A 73 14.39 -13.34 -5.28
CA VAL A 73 14.83 -14.26 -4.21
C VAL A 73 15.28 -15.57 -4.88
N TYR A 74 16.49 -16.01 -4.54
CA TYR A 74 17.10 -17.19 -5.13
C TYR A 74 17.03 -18.43 -4.25
N ASP A 75 17.15 -18.23 -2.93
CA ASP A 75 17.23 -19.35 -1.98
C ASP A 75 16.87 -18.88 -0.56
N TRP A 76 16.53 -19.83 0.27
CA TRP A 76 16.31 -19.66 1.70
C TRP A 76 16.86 -20.87 2.44
N GLY A 77 17.46 -20.67 3.61
CA GLY A 77 18.01 -21.79 4.36
C GLY A 77 18.24 -21.47 5.84
N GLN A 78 18.69 -22.50 6.54
CA GLN A 78 19.15 -22.43 7.92
C GLN A 78 20.52 -23.09 8.03
N ASP A 79 21.46 -22.44 8.70
CA ASP A 79 22.78 -22.95 8.99
C ASP A 79 23.16 -22.58 10.42
N ASN A 80 23.52 -23.58 11.27
CA ASN A 80 23.91 -23.39 12.65
C ASN A 80 23.01 -22.39 13.43
N ASN A 81 21.72 -22.63 13.42
CA ASN A 81 20.71 -21.79 14.08
C ASN A 81 20.58 -20.37 13.50
N THR A 82 21.15 -20.09 12.33
CA THR A 82 21.01 -18.82 11.60
C THR A 82 20.14 -19.04 10.38
N TYR A 83 19.02 -18.32 10.28
CA TYR A 83 18.19 -18.29 9.07
C TYR A 83 18.73 -17.26 8.10
N TYR A 84 18.72 -17.59 6.81
CA TYR A 84 19.17 -16.69 5.76
C TYR A 84 18.29 -16.73 4.51
N ILE A 85 18.25 -15.59 3.81
CA ILE A 85 17.63 -15.44 2.49
C ILE A 85 18.71 -15.01 1.52
N VAL A 86 18.78 -15.66 0.36
CA VAL A 86 19.70 -15.32 -0.73
C VAL A 86 18.91 -14.67 -1.85
N MET A 87 19.37 -13.52 -2.30
CA MET A 87 18.66 -12.74 -3.30
C MET A 87 19.61 -12.07 -4.29
N GLU A 88 19.07 -11.49 -5.32
CA GLU A 88 19.77 -10.66 -6.30
C GLU A 88 20.58 -9.58 -5.61
N PHE A 89 21.88 -9.48 -5.97
CA PHE A 89 22.73 -8.38 -5.51
C PHE A 89 22.48 -7.15 -6.36
N LEU A 90 21.92 -6.12 -5.74
CA LEU A 90 21.58 -4.88 -6.41
C LEU A 90 22.74 -3.89 -6.33
N ARG A 91 23.12 -3.33 -7.49
CA ARG A 91 24.12 -2.26 -7.60
C ARG A 91 23.39 -0.93 -7.64
N GLY A 92 23.56 -0.09 -6.65
CA GLY A 92 22.88 1.19 -6.61
C GLY A 92 22.73 1.70 -5.18
N THR A 93 21.83 2.64 -4.99
CA THR A 93 21.50 3.22 -3.68
C THR A 93 19.99 3.19 -3.46
N ASP A 94 19.58 3.15 -2.21
CA ASP A 94 18.17 3.30 -1.88
C ASP A 94 17.67 4.72 -2.23
N LEU A 95 16.39 4.82 -2.55
CA LEU A 95 15.75 6.07 -2.96
C LEU A 95 15.82 7.14 -1.86
N LYS A 96 15.81 6.75 -0.57
CA LYS A 96 15.93 7.70 0.55
C LYS A 96 17.29 8.39 0.55
N SER A 97 18.36 7.62 0.34
CA SER A 97 19.71 8.14 0.19
C SER A 97 19.83 9.06 -1.04
N GLY A 98 19.18 8.69 -2.14
CA GLY A 98 19.09 9.53 -3.34
C GLY A 98 18.41 10.86 -3.07
N ILE A 99 17.24 10.88 -2.43
CA ILE A 99 16.50 12.11 -2.06
C ILE A 99 17.33 12.98 -1.09
N ARG A 100 17.94 12.37 -0.07
CA ARG A 100 18.78 13.11 0.88
C ARG A 100 19.97 13.80 0.21
N LYS A 101 20.58 13.13 -0.77
CA LYS A 101 21.78 13.64 -1.46
C LYS A 101 21.44 14.73 -2.50
N HIS A 102 20.34 14.56 -3.21
CA HIS A 102 20.02 15.39 -4.39
C HIS A 102 18.86 16.34 -4.18
N GLY A 103 18.11 16.21 -3.06
CA GLY A 103 16.87 16.96 -2.83
C GLY A 103 15.70 16.43 -3.65
N ALA A 104 14.75 17.31 -3.96
CA ALA A 104 13.59 17.00 -4.77
C ALA A 104 13.99 16.57 -6.19
N LEU A 105 13.31 15.55 -6.72
CA LEU A 105 13.48 15.06 -8.07
C LEU A 105 12.52 15.78 -9.02
N ASP A 106 12.87 15.83 -10.32
CA ASP A 106 11.95 16.36 -11.33
C ASP A 106 10.70 15.49 -11.50
N CYS A 107 9.61 16.09 -11.96
CA CYS A 107 8.30 15.45 -12.06
C CYS A 107 8.31 14.18 -12.91
N LYS A 108 9.04 14.15 -14.03
CA LYS A 108 9.13 12.98 -14.90
C LYS A 108 9.85 11.83 -14.20
N LYS A 109 10.93 12.13 -13.44
CA LYS A 109 11.65 11.10 -12.67
C LYS A 109 10.79 10.55 -11.55
N VAL A 110 10.03 11.37 -10.84
CA VAL A 110 9.06 10.94 -9.82
C VAL A 110 8.01 10.02 -10.44
N ALA A 111 7.41 10.41 -11.56
CA ALA A 111 6.41 9.61 -12.24
C ALA A 111 6.98 8.30 -12.80
N GLN A 112 8.22 8.30 -13.31
CA GLN A 112 8.90 7.08 -13.77
C GLN A 112 9.10 6.09 -12.62
N ILE A 113 9.67 6.55 -11.50
CA ILE A 113 9.87 5.74 -10.29
C ILE A 113 8.53 5.23 -9.76
N GLY A 114 7.53 6.11 -9.61
CA GLY A 114 6.19 5.76 -9.17
C GLY A 114 5.52 4.70 -10.05
N SER A 115 5.63 4.84 -11.38
CA SER A 115 5.08 3.87 -12.34
C SER A 115 5.74 2.49 -12.20
N GLN A 116 7.05 2.43 -12.00
CA GLN A 116 7.77 1.16 -11.84
C GLN A 116 7.42 0.48 -10.51
N ILE A 117 7.31 1.27 -9.41
CA ILE A 117 6.84 0.73 -8.11
C ILE A 117 5.40 0.23 -8.24
N ALA A 118 4.50 0.98 -8.87
CA ALA A 118 3.12 0.56 -9.07
C ALA A 118 3.02 -0.73 -9.91
N GLN A 119 3.88 -0.92 -10.92
CA GLN A 119 3.98 -2.18 -11.67
C GLN A 119 4.46 -3.35 -10.78
N ALA A 120 5.43 -3.12 -9.91
CA ALA A 120 5.88 -4.13 -8.93
C ALA A 120 4.73 -4.52 -7.99
N LEU A 121 4.02 -3.54 -7.44
CA LEU A 121 2.86 -3.76 -6.57
C LEU A 121 1.73 -4.48 -7.29
N SER A 122 1.45 -4.14 -8.55
CA SER A 122 0.44 -4.84 -9.35
C SER A 122 0.74 -6.34 -9.48
N VAL A 123 2.02 -6.72 -9.65
CA VAL A 123 2.42 -8.13 -9.66
C VAL A 123 2.17 -8.78 -8.30
N ALA A 124 2.55 -8.14 -7.19
CA ALA A 124 2.35 -8.68 -5.85
C ALA A 124 0.85 -8.83 -5.51
N HIS A 125 0.04 -7.82 -5.80
CA HIS A 125 -1.39 -7.81 -5.53
C HIS A 125 -2.16 -8.91 -6.28
N ARG A 126 -1.73 -9.25 -7.51
CA ARG A 126 -2.29 -10.41 -8.25
C ARG A 126 -1.98 -11.77 -7.62
N HIS A 127 -1.02 -11.84 -6.70
CA HIS A 127 -0.70 -13.02 -5.89
C HIS A 127 -1.22 -12.89 -4.45
N ASP A 128 -2.18 -11.99 -4.20
CA ASP A 128 -2.76 -11.69 -2.87
C ASP A 128 -1.71 -11.26 -1.83
N ILE A 129 -0.60 -10.67 -2.29
CA ILE A 129 0.47 -10.18 -1.45
C ILE A 129 0.42 -8.66 -1.37
N ILE A 130 0.14 -8.13 -0.16
CA ILE A 130 0.23 -6.71 0.16
C ILE A 130 1.60 -6.45 0.77
N HIS A 131 2.32 -5.42 0.28
CA HIS A 131 3.69 -5.12 0.70
C HIS A 131 3.77 -4.59 2.13
N ARG A 132 2.87 -3.69 2.53
CA ARG A 132 2.69 -3.12 3.90
C ARG A 132 3.83 -2.24 4.42
N ASP A 133 4.96 -2.14 3.74
CA ASP A 133 6.12 -1.35 4.15
C ASP A 133 6.78 -0.63 2.95
N ILE A 134 5.97 -0.05 2.07
CA ILE A 134 6.47 0.78 0.96
C ILE A 134 7.03 2.07 1.53
N LYS A 135 8.33 2.26 1.34
CA LYS A 135 9.10 3.43 1.76
C LYS A 135 10.37 3.56 0.91
N PRO A 136 10.98 4.75 0.82
CA PRO A 136 12.15 4.97 -0.05
C PRO A 136 13.36 4.10 0.29
N GLN A 137 13.50 3.67 1.55
CA GLN A 137 14.58 2.75 1.97
C GLN A 137 14.45 1.35 1.36
N ASN A 138 13.22 0.93 1.03
CA ASN A 138 12.92 -0.37 0.42
C ASN A 138 12.88 -0.31 -1.12
N ILE A 139 13.29 0.82 -1.72
CA ILE A 139 13.34 1.03 -3.17
C ILE A 139 14.78 1.27 -3.58
N MET A 140 15.41 0.30 -4.25
CA MET A 140 16.76 0.45 -4.81
C MET A 140 16.70 1.06 -6.20
N VAL A 141 17.44 2.15 -6.39
CA VAL A 141 17.65 2.78 -7.70
C VAL A 141 18.93 2.22 -8.30
N GLN A 142 18.79 1.56 -9.45
CA GLN A 142 19.90 0.94 -10.17
C GLN A 142 20.68 1.98 -11.00
N PRO A 143 21.93 1.67 -11.42
CA PRO A 143 22.73 2.58 -12.25
C PRO A 143 22.09 2.97 -13.58
N ASP A 144 21.23 2.13 -14.14
CA ASP A 144 20.46 2.40 -15.35
C ASP A 144 19.21 3.28 -15.11
N GLY A 145 18.96 3.65 -13.85
CA GLY A 145 17.83 4.48 -13.43
C GLY A 145 16.53 3.71 -13.20
N ASN A 146 16.51 2.39 -13.42
CA ASN A 146 15.39 1.54 -13.03
C ASN A 146 15.39 1.28 -11.53
N ILE A 147 14.24 0.88 -10.98
CA ILE A 147 14.13 0.57 -9.55
C ILE A 147 13.91 -0.94 -9.32
N LYS A 148 14.21 -1.34 -8.10
CA LYS A 148 13.78 -2.63 -7.56
C LYS A 148 13.17 -2.44 -6.18
N VAL A 149 11.96 -2.98 -5.99
CA VAL A 149 11.28 -3.05 -4.70
C VAL A 149 11.83 -4.22 -3.91
N MET A 150 12.17 -3.98 -2.64
CA MET A 150 12.72 -4.98 -1.72
C MET A 150 11.81 -5.12 -0.49
N ASP A 151 12.10 -6.15 0.32
CA ASP A 151 11.58 -6.33 1.68
C ASP A 151 10.04 -6.25 1.77
N PHE A 152 9.37 -7.22 1.13
CA PHE A 152 7.92 -7.37 1.29
C PHE A 152 7.58 -7.63 2.76
N GLY A 153 6.93 -6.65 3.41
CA GLY A 153 6.68 -6.59 4.85
C GLY A 153 5.66 -7.61 5.40
N ILE A 154 5.62 -8.81 4.83
CA ILE A 154 4.71 -9.91 5.21
C ILE A 154 4.93 -10.33 6.66
N ALA A 155 6.17 -10.16 7.16
CA ALA A 155 6.56 -10.47 8.53
C ALA A 155 6.00 -9.48 9.59
N ARG A 156 5.44 -8.34 9.19
CA ARG A 156 4.78 -7.43 10.12
C ARG A 156 3.43 -8.00 10.52
N ALA A 157 3.36 -8.54 11.73
CA ALA A 157 2.11 -9.02 12.31
C ALA A 157 1.02 -7.94 12.26
N LYS A 158 -0.24 -8.35 12.08
CA LYS A 158 -1.44 -7.47 12.11
C LYS A 158 -1.50 -6.54 13.33
N ASN A 159 -0.67 -6.77 14.35
CA ASN A 159 -0.67 -6.09 15.66
C ASN A 159 0.74 -5.68 16.14
N SER A 160 1.71 -5.40 15.27
CA SER A 160 2.93 -4.77 15.74
C SER A 160 2.61 -3.34 16.17
N HIS A 161 2.27 -3.19 17.45
CA HIS A 161 2.13 -1.90 18.12
C HIS A 161 3.37 -1.05 17.83
N LEU A 162 3.14 0.23 17.59
CA LEU A 162 4.17 1.26 17.48
C LEU A 162 5.03 1.25 18.76
N THR A 163 6.15 0.51 18.73
CA THR A 163 7.11 0.50 19.82
C THR A 163 8.09 1.66 19.65
N THR A 164 8.62 2.16 20.76
CA THR A 164 9.32 3.44 20.95
C THR A 164 10.71 3.56 20.31
N ASP A 165 11.08 2.75 19.35
CA ASP A 165 12.40 2.82 18.69
C ASP A 165 12.44 3.79 17.50
N ASN A 166 13.55 4.50 17.32
CA ASN A 166 13.78 5.44 16.20
C ASN A 166 13.58 4.81 14.79
N SER A 167 13.70 3.48 14.66
CA SER A 167 13.37 2.77 13.43
C SER A 167 11.86 2.77 13.14
N VAL A 168 11.04 2.89 14.18
CA VAL A 168 9.57 2.98 14.10
C VAL A 168 9.13 4.35 13.62
N LEU A 169 9.77 5.43 14.08
CA LEU A 169 9.50 6.78 13.58
C LEU A 169 9.71 6.88 12.07
N GLY A 170 10.84 6.36 11.56
CA GLY A 170 11.13 6.34 10.12
C GLY A 170 10.09 5.61 9.28
N THR A 171 9.41 4.61 9.85
CA THR A 171 8.33 3.88 9.18
C THR A 171 6.98 4.60 9.31
N ALA A 172 6.70 5.27 10.43
CA ALA A 172 5.43 5.97 10.67
C ALA A 172 5.12 7.02 9.59
N HIS A 173 6.15 7.59 8.96
CA HIS A 173 5.98 8.56 7.88
C HIS A 173 5.27 8.00 6.64
N TYR A 174 5.23 6.68 6.43
CA TYR A 174 4.68 6.05 5.24
C TYR A 174 3.49 5.13 5.51
N VAL A 175 3.08 5.00 6.77
CA VAL A 175 1.97 4.13 7.20
C VAL A 175 0.64 4.72 6.76
N SER A 176 -0.25 3.89 6.22
CA SER A 176 -1.59 4.33 5.82
C SER A 176 -2.51 4.55 7.04
N PRO A 177 -3.60 5.35 6.88
CA PRO A 177 -4.60 5.54 7.93
C PRO A 177 -5.18 4.23 8.46
N GLU A 178 -5.53 3.29 7.57
CA GLU A 178 -6.07 1.98 7.94
C GLU A 178 -5.07 1.10 8.68
N GLN A 179 -3.76 1.16 8.35
CA GLN A 179 -2.72 0.49 9.12
C GLN A 179 -2.63 1.03 10.53
N THR A 180 -2.64 2.37 10.68
CA THR A 180 -2.60 3.05 11.99
C THR A 180 -3.80 2.67 12.85
N GLN A 181 -4.97 2.49 12.24
CA GLN A 181 -6.22 2.15 12.90
C GLN A 181 -6.42 0.64 13.11
N GLY A 182 -5.49 -0.21 12.67
CA GLY A 182 -5.59 -1.67 12.76
C GLY A 182 -6.74 -2.27 11.95
N LYS A 183 -7.17 -1.57 10.89
CA LYS A 183 -8.23 -2.02 9.98
C LYS A 183 -7.71 -3.08 9.01
N GLU A 184 -8.61 -3.65 8.21
CA GLU A 184 -8.25 -4.57 7.13
C GLU A 184 -7.40 -3.84 6.07
N LEU A 185 -6.35 -4.52 5.60
CA LEU A 185 -5.38 -3.99 4.65
C LEU A 185 -5.62 -4.59 3.28
N GLY A 186 -5.52 -3.75 2.25
CA GLY A 186 -5.68 -4.14 0.85
C GLY A 186 -4.67 -3.44 -0.07
N PRO A 187 -4.81 -3.61 -1.39
CA PRO A 187 -3.96 -2.95 -2.38
C PRO A 187 -3.87 -1.43 -2.22
N THR A 188 -4.95 -0.79 -1.78
CA THR A 188 -5.02 0.66 -1.54
C THR A 188 -4.13 1.14 -0.41
N THR A 189 -3.73 0.24 0.52
CA THR A 189 -2.74 0.50 1.57
C THR A 189 -1.37 0.84 0.99
N ASP A 190 -0.89 -0.01 0.06
CA ASP A 190 0.40 0.20 -0.62
C ASP A 190 0.36 1.43 -1.55
N ILE A 191 -0.80 1.70 -2.16
CA ILE A 191 -1.01 2.89 -3.00
C ILE A 191 -0.88 4.17 -2.18
N TYR A 192 -1.42 4.20 -0.96
CA TYR A 192 -1.23 5.35 -0.05
C TYR A 192 0.24 5.57 0.27
N SER A 193 0.96 4.51 0.68
CA SER A 193 2.39 4.59 0.99
C SER A 193 3.21 5.02 -0.23
N LEU A 194 2.87 4.55 -1.44
CA LEU A 194 3.49 5.02 -2.69
C LEU A 194 3.21 6.51 -2.95
N GLY A 195 2.00 6.99 -2.61
CA GLY A 195 1.67 8.42 -2.64
C GLY A 195 2.62 9.25 -1.78
N ILE A 196 2.90 8.81 -0.55
CA ILE A 196 3.86 9.45 0.37
C ILE A 196 5.28 9.42 -0.23
N VAL A 197 5.71 8.29 -0.81
CA VAL A 197 7.02 8.17 -1.46
C VAL A 197 7.16 9.15 -2.63
N MET A 198 6.14 9.25 -3.49
CA MET A 198 6.14 10.21 -4.60
C MET A 198 6.11 11.67 -4.10
N TYR A 199 5.35 11.95 -3.04
CA TYR A 199 5.33 13.26 -2.40
C TYR A 199 6.73 13.67 -1.94
N GLU A 200 7.41 12.79 -1.17
CA GLU A 200 8.76 13.05 -0.68
C GLU A 200 9.76 13.18 -1.83
N ALA A 201 9.68 12.33 -2.83
CA ALA A 201 10.55 12.43 -4.01
C ALA A 201 10.35 13.73 -4.77
N ALA A 202 9.12 14.25 -4.87
CA ALA A 202 8.80 15.50 -5.57
C ALA A 202 9.14 16.77 -4.78
N THR A 203 9.16 16.68 -3.43
CA THR A 203 9.31 17.86 -2.56
C THR A 203 10.62 17.87 -1.75
N GLY A 204 11.30 16.73 -1.64
CA GLY A 204 12.46 16.53 -0.78
C GLY A 204 12.11 16.31 0.70
N SER A 205 10.83 16.30 1.07
CA SER A 205 10.37 16.16 2.46
C SER A 205 9.09 15.36 2.58
N VAL A 206 8.91 14.69 3.71
CA VAL A 206 7.67 13.95 4.00
C VAL A 206 6.49 14.91 4.23
N PRO A 207 5.24 14.51 3.90
CA PRO A 207 4.07 15.37 4.09
C PRO A 207 3.73 15.62 5.55
N PHE A 208 3.95 14.63 6.40
CA PHE A 208 3.66 14.67 7.84
C PHE A 208 4.94 14.33 8.62
N ASP A 209 5.28 15.17 9.58
CA ASP A 209 6.44 15.03 10.45
C ASP A 209 6.02 15.31 11.89
N GLY A 210 6.80 14.84 12.88
CA GLY A 210 6.51 15.00 14.30
C GLY A 210 7.62 14.48 15.18
N ASP A 211 7.54 14.79 16.48
CA ASP A 211 8.56 14.44 17.46
C ASP A 211 8.62 12.95 17.78
N ASP A 212 7.52 12.23 17.53
CA ASP A 212 7.42 10.79 17.77
C ASP A 212 6.53 10.09 16.73
N ALA A 213 6.61 8.75 16.68
CA ALA A 213 5.88 7.93 15.73
C ALA A 213 4.34 8.01 15.89
N ILE A 214 3.86 8.28 17.10
CA ILE A 214 2.42 8.37 17.40
C ILE A 214 1.86 9.66 16.83
N SER A 215 2.56 10.79 17.05
CA SER A 215 2.17 12.09 16.49
C SER A 215 2.11 12.06 14.97
N VAL A 216 3.11 11.45 14.30
CA VAL A 216 3.10 11.26 12.85
C VAL A 216 1.94 10.37 12.41
N ALA A 217 1.71 9.24 13.09
CA ALA A 217 0.63 8.32 12.77
C ALA A 217 -0.76 8.98 12.92
N LEU A 218 -0.97 9.83 13.94
CA LEU A 218 -2.20 10.60 14.11
C LEU A 218 -2.43 11.60 12.95
N LYS A 219 -1.37 12.23 12.45
CA LYS A 219 -1.45 13.11 11.26
C LYS A 219 -1.81 12.33 10.01
N GLN A 220 -1.29 11.10 9.84
CA GLN A 220 -1.69 10.22 8.74
C GLN A 220 -3.22 9.97 8.73
N VAL A 221 -3.84 9.90 9.88
CA VAL A 221 -5.30 9.67 9.99
C VAL A 221 -6.10 10.95 9.81
N ASN A 222 -5.66 12.07 10.40
CA ASN A 222 -6.52 13.22 10.63
C ASN A 222 -6.18 14.45 9.77
N GLU A 223 -4.92 14.62 9.33
CA GLU A 223 -4.48 15.82 8.64
C GLU A 223 -4.42 15.64 7.12
N GLN A 224 -4.84 16.65 6.37
CA GLN A 224 -4.61 16.70 4.93
C GLN A 224 -3.16 17.12 4.65
N PRO A 225 -2.51 16.52 3.65
CA PRO A 225 -1.15 16.94 3.28
C PRO A 225 -1.18 18.34 2.67
N MET A 226 -0.14 19.13 2.94
CA MET A 226 0.10 20.34 2.16
C MET A 226 0.27 19.94 0.69
N PRO A 227 -0.37 20.64 -0.28
CA PRO A 227 -0.16 20.36 -1.70
C PRO A 227 1.32 20.36 -2.09
N PRO A 228 1.82 19.38 -2.85
CA PRO A 228 3.22 19.31 -3.27
C PRO A 228 3.73 20.59 -3.92
N SER A 229 2.92 21.27 -4.75
CA SER A 229 3.28 22.52 -5.43
C SER A 229 3.51 23.70 -4.47
N GLN A 230 2.90 23.68 -3.28
CA GLN A 230 3.16 24.70 -2.25
C GLN A 230 4.53 24.50 -1.58
N ARG A 231 5.07 23.27 -1.54
CA ARG A 231 6.42 23.00 -1.03
C ARG A 231 7.48 23.13 -2.11
N ASN A 232 7.18 22.68 -3.32
CA ASN A 232 8.05 22.76 -4.48
C ASN A 232 7.24 23.28 -5.69
N PRO A 233 7.36 24.56 -6.03
CA PRO A 233 6.62 25.18 -7.15
C PRO A 233 6.93 24.56 -8.53
N GLN A 234 7.94 23.69 -8.65
CA GLN A 234 8.25 22.97 -9.88
C GLN A 234 7.33 21.74 -10.08
N VAL A 235 6.56 21.34 -9.07
CA VAL A 235 5.60 20.25 -9.21
C VAL A 235 4.39 20.73 -10.00
N ASP A 236 4.14 20.09 -11.15
CA ASP A 236 2.99 20.42 -11.98
C ASP A 236 1.67 19.87 -11.42
N ALA A 237 0.57 20.52 -11.79
CA ALA A 237 -0.76 20.20 -11.29
C ALA A 237 -1.21 18.75 -11.59
N SER A 238 -0.74 18.13 -12.68
CA SER A 238 -1.10 16.78 -13.05
C SER A 238 -0.45 15.76 -12.11
N LEU A 239 0.85 15.90 -11.83
CA LEU A 239 1.55 15.05 -10.88
C LEU A 239 1.03 15.26 -9.46
N GLU A 240 0.78 16.51 -9.06
CA GLU A 240 0.19 16.85 -7.77
C GLU A 240 -1.14 16.13 -7.57
N SER A 241 -2.04 16.18 -8.55
CA SER A 241 -3.36 15.53 -8.45
C SER A 241 -3.25 14.00 -8.31
N ILE A 242 -2.28 13.37 -9.00
CA ILE A 242 -2.01 11.93 -8.87
C ILE A 242 -1.54 11.60 -7.45
N ILE A 243 -0.56 12.35 -6.93
CA ILE A 243 -0.02 12.17 -5.58
C ILE A 243 -1.13 12.32 -4.53
N LEU A 244 -1.90 13.41 -4.60
CA LEU A 244 -2.97 13.68 -3.64
C LEU A 244 -4.11 12.66 -3.72
N LYS A 245 -4.43 12.12 -4.91
CA LYS A 245 -5.39 11.03 -5.06
C LYS A 245 -4.89 9.74 -4.37
N CYS A 246 -3.62 9.40 -4.49
CA CYS A 246 -3.05 8.26 -3.74
C CYS A 246 -3.19 8.45 -2.22
N MET A 247 -3.06 9.70 -1.73
CA MET A 247 -3.01 10.04 -0.31
C MET A 247 -4.39 10.36 0.31
N GLN A 248 -5.51 10.08 -0.38
CA GLN A 248 -6.84 10.23 0.19
C GLN A 248 -6.97 9.36 1.45
N LYS A 249 -7.68 9.89 2.46
CA LYS A 249 -7.81 9.20 3.76
C LYS A 249 -8.71 7.97 3.68
N ASP A 250 -9.83 8.08 2.96
CA ASP A 250 -10.67 6.92 2.64
C ASP A 250 -10.00 6.09 1.53
N PRO A 251 -9.75 4.79 1.75
CA PRO A 251 -9.23 3.90 0.72
C PRO A 251 -10.06 3.88 -0.57
N ASN A 252 -11.38 4.10 -0.49
CA ASN A 252 -12.28 4.09 -1.64
C ASN A 252 -12.09 5.30 -2.56
N ASP A 253 -11.52 6.40 -2.07
CA ASP A 253 -11.27 7.62 -2.84
C ASP A 253 -9.90 7.58 -3.57
N ARG A 254 -9.09 6.54 -3.33
CA ARG A 254 -7.79 6.33 -3.97
C ARG A 254 -7.94 5.65 -5.33
N PHE A 255 -6.83 5.45 -6.03
CA PHE A 255 -6.73 4.43 -7.08
C PHE A 255 -7.03 3.06 -6.46
N GLN A 256 -7.84 2.25 -7.14
CA GLN A 256 -8.29 0.98 -6.56
C GLN A 256 -7.30 -0.16 -6.82
N THR A 257 -6.51 -0.04 -7.87
CA THR A 257 -5.45 -1.01 -8.19
C THR A 257 -4.13 -0.31 -8.49
N ALA A 258 -3.03 -0.99 -8.20
CA ALA A 258 -1.70 -0.50 -8.56
C ALA A 258 -1.51 -0.46 -10.10
N ASP A 259 -2.22 -1.30 -10.86
CA ASP A 259 -2.19 -1.27 -12.31
C ASP A 259 -2.85 0.00 -12.88
N GLU A 260 -3.99 0.42 -12.31
CA GLU A 260 -4.63 1.70 -12.63
C GLU A 260 -3.65 2.87 -12.42
N LEU A 261 -3.00 2.93 -11.25
CA LEU A 261 -2.01 3.97 -10.95
C LEU A 261 -0.82 3.93 -11.91
N ALA A 262 -0.29 2.73 -12.21
CA ALA A 262 0.80 2.57 -13.16
C ALA A 262 0.41 3.08 -14.57
N HIS A 263 -0.84 2.84 -14.99
CA HIS A 263 -1.34 3.32 -16.27
C HIS A 263 -1.43 4.85 -16.31
N VAL A 264 -2.00 5.47 -15.29
CA VAL A 264 -2.11 6.94 -15.17
C VAL A 264 -0.74 7.60 -15.17
N LEU A 265 0.25 7.04 -14.44
CA LEU A 265 1.62 7.56 -14.45
C LEU A 265 2.31 7.42 -15.81
N ARG A 266 2.06 6.35 -16.56
CA ARG A 266 2.54 6.20 -17.94
C ARG A 266 1.88 7.21 -18.89
N ASP A 267 0.60 7.49 -18.72
CA ASP A 267 -0.11 8.51 -19.49
C ASP A 267 0.41 9.91 -19.20
N TYR A 268 0.72 10.19 -17.94
CA TYR A 268 1.42 11.42 -17.56
C TYR A 268 2.77 11.56 -18.28
N LEU A 269 3.62 10.52 -18.22
CA LEU A 269 4.93 10.51 -18.89
C LEU A 269 4.84 10.68 -20.40
N ALA A 270 3.77 10.16 -21.03
CA ALA A 270 3.50 10.28 -22.44
C ALA A 270 2.84 11.63 -22.84
N GLY A 271 2.60 12.53 -21.88
CA GLY A 271 1.93 13.83 -22.12
C GLY A 271 0.45 13.70 -22.48
N ARG A 272 -0.19 12.56 -22.20
CA ARG A 272 -1.61 12.32 -22.50
C ARG A 272 -2.58 12.82 -21.42
N LEU A 273 -2.10 13.06 -20.20
CA LEU A 273 -2.90 13.69 -19.16
C LEU A 273 -2.99 15.18 -19.41
N ARG A 274 -4.17 15.65 -19.86
CA ARG A 274 -4.51 17.05 -19.81
C ARG A 274 -4.79 17.42 -18.36
N ALA A 275 -4.24 18.53 -17.87
CA ALA A 275 -4.65 19.12 -16.61
C ALA A 275 -6.18 19.26 -16.63
N VAL A 276 -6.87 18.54 -15.76
CA VAL A 276 -8.28 18.82 -15.48
C VAL A 276 -8.24 20.13 -14.70
N ASN A 277 -8.40 21.23 -15.44
CA ASN A 277 -8.60 22.53 -14.80
C ASN A 277 -9.82 22.38 -13.89
N SER A 278 -9.64 22.52 -12.61
CA SER A 278 -10.68 22.71 -11.59
C SER A 278 -11.29 24.11 -11.76
N ALA A 279 -11.94 24.30 -12.91
CA ALA A 279 -12.72 25.48 -13.23
C ALA A 279 -14.11 25.01 -13.69
N THR A 280 -14.89 24.46 -12.77
CA THR A 280 -16.35 24.42 -12.90
C THR A 280 -16.98 24.49 -11.51
N ALA A 281 -16.70 25.59 -10.81
CA ALA A 281 -17.67 26.17 -9.89
C ALA A 281 -18.31 27.33 -10.64
N GLY A 282 -19.53 27.10 -11.16
CA GLY A 282 -20.43 28.15 -11.57
C GLY A 282 -20.33 28.65 -13.01
N GLU A 283 -20.92 27.93 -13.96
CA GLU A 283 -21.61 28.57 -15.08
C GLU A 283 -22.81 27.71 -15.48
N ASN A 284 -24.00 28.23 -15.18
CA ASN A 284 -25.27 27.81 -15.76
C ASN A 284 -25.20 28.02 -17.27
N VAL A 285 -24.97 26.97 -18.03
CA VAL A 285 -25.21 27.02 -19.48
C VAL A 285 -26.68 26.65 -19.71
N THR A 286 -27.49 27.66 -19.82
CA THR A 286 -28.78 27.60 -20.49
C THR A 286 -28.55 27.30 -21.97
N SER A 287 -28.71 26.07 -22.38
CA SER A 287 -28.77 25.72 -23.80
C SER A 287 -30.10 26.16 -24.36
N PRO A 288 -30.15 26.88 -25.51
CA PRO A 288 -31.40 27.20 -26.16
C PRO A 288 -31.98 25.94 -26.84
N ILE A 289 -33.21 25.65 -26.51
CA ILE A 289 -34.03 24.59 -27.14
C ILE A 289 -34.31 25.03 -28.58
N PRO A 290 -34.08 24.22 -29.62
CA PRO A 290 -34.56 24.52 -30.96
C PRO A 290 -36.09 24.34 -31.02
N VAL A 291 -36.77 25.43 -31.37
CA VAL A 291 -38.20 25.45 -31.66
C VAL A 291 -38.44 24.67 -32.97
N ALA A 292 -39.11 23.54 -32.90
CA ALA A 292 -39.63 22.84 -34.05
C ALA A 292 -41.04 23.30 -34.34
N THR A 293 -41.21 23.80 -35.53
CA THR A 293 -42.44 24.37 -36.13
C THR A 293 -43.57 23.36 -36.19
N THR A 294 -44.71 23.77 -35.70
CA THR A 294 -45.99 23.10 -35.73
C THR A 294 -46.48 22.74 -37.15
N ARG A 295 -46.93 21.52 -37.37
CA ARG A 295 -47.93 21.17 -38.39
C ARG A 295 -49.13 20.54 -37.72
N GLN A 296 -50.27 21.25 -37.84
CA GLN A 296 -51.58 20.79 -37.44
C GLN A 296 -52.05 19.60 -38.29
N ALA A 297 -52.63 18.62 -37.65
CA ALA A 297 -53.63 17.76 -38.27
C ALA A 297 -54.68 17.40 -37.23
N THR A 298 -55.87 17.75 -37.55
CA THR A 298 -57.13 17.55 -36.86
C THR A 298 -57.56 16.08 -36.81
N GLY A 299 -58.16 15.64 -35.71
CA GLY A 299 -58.80 14.33 -35.61
C GLY A 299 -59.38 14.06 -34.22
N THR A 300 -60.67 14.39 -34.12
CA THR A 300 -61.74 13.98 -33.18
C THR A 300 -61.45 12.93 -32.09
N LEU A 301 -61.93 13.32 -30.87
CA LEU A 301 -62.28 12.45 -29.73
C LEU A 301 -63.49 11.53 -30.03
N PRO A 302 -63.58 10.41 -29.27
CA PRO A 302 -64.81 10.35 -28.43
C PRO A 302 -64.51 9.88 -26.97
N VAL A 303 -65.51 10.18 -26.20
CA VAL A 303 -65.74 10.22 -24.76
C VAL A 303 -66.16 8.83 -24.20
N ALA A 304 -65.81 8.65 -22.93
CA ALA A 304 -66.48 7.96 -21.82
C ALA A 304 -66.51 6.45 -21.69
N GLY A 305 -66.20 6.04 -20.47
CA GLY A 305 -66.50 4.74 -19.89
C GLY A 305 -66.01 4.63 -18.45
N ASN A 306 -66.92 4.78 -17.53
CA ASN A 306 -66.81 4.62 -16.08
C ASN A 306 -66.46 3.19 -15.65
N ALA A 307 -65.86 3.10 -14.51
CA ALA A 307 -66.24 2.33 -13.30
C ALA A 307 -65.16 1.47 -12.72
N THR A 308 -64.80 1.84 -11.51
CA THR A 308 -64.69 0.99 -10.28
C THR A 308 -64.21 -0.42 -10.44
N ASP A 309 -63.03 -0.72 -9.81
CA ASP A 309 -62.94 -1.79 -8.83
C ASP A 309 -61.55 -1.74 -8.10
N LEU A 310 -61.61 -1.44 -6.80
CA LEU A 310 -60.52 -1.63 -5.83
C LEU A 310 -60.79 -2.93 -5.06
N PRO A 311 -59.82 -3.86 -4.97
CA PRO A 311 -59.88 -4.92 -3.98
C PRO A 311 -59.18 -4.49 -2.65
N PRO A 312 -59.49 -5.16 -1.52
CA PRO A 312 -59.38 -4.59 -0.17
C PRO A 312 -57.99 -4.72 0.43
N MET A 313 -57.72 -3.76 1.33
CA MET A 313 -56.56 -3.71 2.21
C MET A 313 -56.53 -4.90 3.17
N ILE A 314 -55.39 -5.62 3.17
CA ILE A 314 -55.02 -6.61 4.21
C ILE A 314 -54.05 -5.94 5.16
N SER A 315 -54.36 -5.87 6.45
CA SER A 315 -53.52 -5.39 7.53
C SER A 315 -52.29 -6.25 7.73
N PRO A 316 -51.13 -5.67 8.08
CA PRO A 316 -49.90 -6.43 8.24
C PRO A 316 -49.81 -7.12 9.61
N ALA A 317 -49.62 -8.42 9.59
CA ALA A 317 -49.26 -9.22 10.75
C ALA A 317 -47.81 -8.84 11.15
N SER A 318 -47.55 -8.78 12.47
CA SER A 318 -46.31 -8.45 13.14
C SER A 318 -45.16 -9.33 12.67
N ARG A 319 -44.16 -8.75 11.96
CA ARG A 319 -42.85 -9.35 11.72
C ARG A 319 -41.89 -8.87 12.81
N SER A 320 -41.42 -9.85 13.61
CA SER A 320 -40.31 -9.69 14.55
C SER A 320 -39.07 -9.16 13.82
N LYS A 321 -38.44 -8.11 14.36
CA LYS A 321 -37.17 -7.53 13.87
C LYS A 321 -36.06 -8.56 13.95
N PRO A 322 -35.16 -8.66 12.94
CA PRO A 322 -33.97 -9.50 13.05
C PRO A 322 -33.02 -8.91 14.10
N GLN A 323 -32.59 -9.72 15.04
CA GLN A 323 -31.58 -9.37 16.04
C GLN A 323 -30.24 -9.10 15.35
N THR A 324 -29.59 -7.98 15.68
CA THR A 324 -28.29 -7.60 15.16
C THR A 324 -27.20 -8.58 15.64
N ALA A 325 -26.17 -8.81 14.81
CA ALA A 325 -25.05 -9.70 15.13
C ALA A 325 -24.38 -9.38 16.49
N THR A 326 -24.46 -8.12 16.93
CA THR A 326 -23.96 -7.63 18.23
C THR A 326 -24.74 -8.15 19.43
N GLU A 327 -26.06 -8.35 19.30
CA GLU A 327 -26.90 -8.89 20.40
C GLU A 327 -26.68 -10.39 20.58
N LYS A 328 -26.49 -11.12 19.47
CA LYS A 328 -26.18 -12.56 19.52
C LYS A 328 -24.83 -12.82 20.17
N ALA A 329 -23.81 -12.02 19.84
CA ALA A 329 -22.48 -12.11 20.45
C ALA A 329 -22.49 -11.80 21.96
N ARG A 330 -23.32 -10.84 22.43
CA ARG A 330 -23.49 -10.56 23.86
C ARG A 330 -24.16 -11.72 24.62
N GLN A 331 -25.16 -12.36 24.06
CA GLN A 331 -25.83 -13.51 24.67
C GLN A 331 -24.92 -14.73 24.78
N ASP A 332 -24.09 -14.98 23.75
CA ASP A 332 -23.13 -16.10 23.77
C ASP A 332 -21.99 -15.88 24.79
N ALA A 333 -21.51 -14.66 24.94
CA ALA A 333 -20.52 -14.30 25.95
C ALA A 333 -21.06 -14.45 27.38
N GLU A 334 -22.35 -14.13 27.61
CA GLU A 334 -22.98 -14.29 28.92
C GLU A 334 -23.23 -15.78 29.28
N ARG A 335 -23.57 -16.62 28.28
CA ARG A 335 -23.70 -18.08 28.45
C ARG A 335 -22.35 -18.74 28.77
N GLN A 336 -21.24 -18.27 28.16
CA GLN A 336 -19.89 -18.78 28.49
C GLN A 336 -19.46 -18.40 29.90
N ARG A 337 -19.74 -17.16 30.36
CA ARG A 337 -19.45 -16.73 31.75
C ARG A 337 -20.23 -17.52 32.80
N LYS A 338 -21.50 -17.88 32.52
CA LYS A 338 -22.31 -18.72 33.41
C LYS A 338 -21.82 -20.18 33.47
N ARG A 339 -21.32 -20.72 32.35
CA ARG A 339 -20.69 -22.06 32.33
C ARG A 339 -19.38 -22.10 33.15
N HIS A 340 -18.53 -21.08 33.00
CA HIS A 340 -17.26 -20.99 33.74
C HIS A 340 -17.47 -20.88 35.26
N ARG A 341 -18.49 -20.12 35.72
CA ARG A 341 -18.83 -20.03 37.14
C ARG A 341 -19.37 -21.33 37.72
N ARG A 342 -20.09 -22.15 36.91
CA ARG A 342 -20.57 -23.47 37.39
C ARG A 342 -19.46 -24.51 37.52
N ASN A 343 -18.39 -24.42 36.74
CA ASN A 343 -17.26 -25.36 36.83
C ASN A 343 -16.20 -24.97 37.87
N MET A 344 -16.32 -23.81 38.51
CA MET A 344 -15.43 -23.38 39.63
C MET A 344 -16.02 -23.64 41.01
N VAL A 345 -17.24 -24.20 41.09
CA VAL A 345 -17.96 -24.45 42.37
C VAL A 345 -18.26 -25.94 42.54
N ALA A 346 -17.71 -26.82 41.66
CA ALA A 346 -17.78 -28.25 41.77
C ALA A 346 -16.33 -28.83 42.04
#